data_34d20b92f551521683ff39a14ce8a329
#
_entry.id   34d20b92f551521683ff39a14ce8a329
#
_cell.length_a   1.000
_cell.length_b   1.000
_cell.length_c   1.000
_cell.angle_alpha   90.00
_cell.angle_beta   90.00
_cell.angle_gamma   90.00
#
_symmetry.space_group_name_H-M   'P 1'
#
loop_
_entity.id
_entity.type
_entity.pdbx_description
1 polymer ?
#
loop_
_entity_poly.entity_id
_entity_poly.type
_entity_poly.pdbx_seq_one_letter_code
_entity_poly.pdbx_strand_id
1 'polypeptide(L)'
;IKKRSKKKIKSVFPLEKNTFLISFQDDSVKKYSLQDLVGTDRRFAPVLNNGDIFRSVKVEVGGYGICWGENLCISREKLYTVGKKIPLTWSEIQSFFSNSTLDSAQAAAELECSKQNIDDLVKRGKLHSVKEGQRYRLFMKSEVEERRWK
;
A
#
# COMPACT_ATOMS: atom_id res chain seq x y z
N ILE A 1 -20.50 -26.24 -10.88
CA ILE A 1 -20.12 -24.81 -10.73
C ILE A 1 -19.20 -24.67 -9.52
N LYS A 2 -17.94 -24.49 -9.78
CA LYS A 2 -16.99 -24.19 -8.70
C LYS A 2 -17.27 -22.78 -8.18
N LYS A 3 -17.75 -22.65 -6.95
CA LYS A 3 -17.82 -21.36 -6.28
C LYS A 3 -16.41 -20.79 -6.23
N ARG A 4 -16.20 -19.63 -6.84
CA ARG A 4 -14.94 -18.90 -6.70
C ARG A 4 -14.67 -18.70 -5.21
N SER A 5 -13.52 -19.12 -4.75
CA SER A 5 -13.17 -18.96 -3.34
C SER A 5 -13.06 -17.50 -2.99
N LYS A 6 -13.98 -17.01 -2.14
CA LYS A 6 -13.94 -15.64 -1.60
C LYS A 6 -12.66 -15.35 -0.82
N LYS A 7 -11.98 -16.38 -0.37
CA LYS A 7 -10.73 -16.29 0.41
C LYS A 7 -9.50 -16.06 -0.44
N LYS A 8 -9.62 -16.10 -1.78
CA LYS A 8 -8.50 -15.87 -2.69
C LYS A 8 -7.96 -14.44 -2.52
N ILE A 9 -6.65 -14.33 -2.37
CA ILE A 9 -5.97 -13.04 -2.18
C ILE A 9 -5.78 -12.38 -3.54
N LYS A 10 -6.13 -11.09 -3.62
CA LYS A 10 -5.86 -10.25 -4.79
C LYS A 10 -4.54 -9.51 -4.67
N SER A 11 -4.31 -8.89 -3.52
CA SER A 11 -3.15 -8.01 -3.34
C SER A 11 -2.75 -7.90 -1.88
N VAL A 12 -1.50 -7.53 -1.64
CA VAL A 12 -0.94 -7.29 -0.32
C VAL A 12 -0.21 -5.95 -0.33
N PHE A 13 -0.40 -5.15 0.73
CA PHE A 13 0.15 -3.81 0.86
C PHE A 13 0.87 -3.69 2.19
N PRO A 14 2.21 -3.68 2.19
CA PRO A 14 2.93 -3.41 3.42
C PRO A 14 2.71 -1.97 3.88
N LEU A 15 2.52 -1.82 5.19
CA LEU A 15 2.40 -0.54 5.87
C LEU A 15 3.59 -0.36 6.81
N GLU A 16 3.54 0.64 7.66
CA GLU A 16 4.58 0.86 8.66
C GLU A 16 4.45 -0.10 9.84
N LYS A 17 5.52 -0.26 10.62
CA LYS A 17 5.59 -1.03 11.87
C LYS A 17 5.18 -2.51 11.70
N ASN A 18 5.63 -3.13 10.61
CA ASN A 18 5.34 -4.54 10.30
C ASN A 18 3.85 -4.86 10.23
N THR A 19 3.05 -3.89 9.83
CA THR A 19 1.62 -4.07 9.54
C THR A 19 1.39 -4.09 8.03
N PHE A 20 0.31 -4.72 7.61
CA PHE A 20 -0.03 -4.79 6.19
C PHE A 20 -1.53 -4.99 5.99
N LEU A 21 -1.98 -4.66 4.78
CA LEU A 21 -3.35 -4.89 4.33
C LEU A 21 -3.37 -5.97 3.27
N ILE A 22 -4.42 -6.76 3.25
CA ILE A 22 -4.69 -7.74 2.19
C ILE A 22 -6.09 -7.47 1.65
N SER A 23 -6.20 -7.41 0.31
CA SER A 23 -7.51 -7.43 -0.36
C SER A 23 -7.80 -8.83 -0.87
N PHE A 24 -9.05 -9.26 -0.70
CA PHE A 24 -9.53 -10.58 -1.08
C PHE A 24 -10.47 -10.50 -2.28
N GLN A 25 -10.75 -11.66 -2.88
CA GLN A 25 -11.60 -11.78 -4.06
C GLN A 25 -13.02 -11.23 -3.84
N ASP A 26 -13.50 -11.21 -2.61
CA ASP A 26 -14.80 -10.65 -2.23
C ASP A 26 -14.81 -9.12 -2.06
N ASP A 27 -13.73 -8.46 -2.45
CA ASP A 27 -13.51 -7.01 -2.30
C ASP A 27 -13.29 -6.54 -0.85
N SER A 28 -13.26 -7.45 0.12
CA SER A 28 -12.95 -7.12 1.51
C SER A 28 -11.46 -6.85 1.69
N VAL A 29 -11.14 -6.00 2.67
CA VAL A 29 -9.76 -5.69 3.05
C VAL A 29 -9.59 -5.96 4.54
N LYS A 30 -8.52 -6.62 4.90
CA LYS A 30 -8.20 -6.92 6.29
C LYS A 30 -6.81 -6.41 6.65
N LYS A 31 -6.65 -6.00 7.89
CA LYS A 31 -5.38 -5.52 8.44
C LYS A 31 -4.75 -6.56 9.33
N TYR A 32 -3.42 -6.63 9.28
CA TYR A 32 -2.62 -7.61 10.00
C TYR A 32 -1.41 -6.95 10.66
N SER A 33 -1.01 -7.51 11.80
CA SER A 33 0.32 -7.31 12.38
C SER A 33 1.12 -8.59 12.14
N LEU A 34 2.29 -8.47 11.52
CA LEU A 34 3.14 -9.64 11.27
C LEU A 34 3.54 -10.29 12.60
N GLN A 35 3.87 -9.49 13.61
CA GLN A 35 4.23 -9.99 14.93
C GLN A 35 3.12 -10.89 15.52
N ASP A 36 1.87 -10.47 15.41
CA ASP A 36 0.73 -11.23 15.91
C ASP A 36 0.51 -12.53 15.12
N LEU A 37 0.76 -12.49 13.81
CA LEU A 37 0.58 -13.66 12.94
C LEU A 37 1.60 -14.77 13.21
N VAL A 38 2.86 -14.38 13.40
CA VAL A 38 3.96 -15.35 13.46
C VAL A 38 4.42 -15.62 14.89
N GLY A 39 4.03 -14.79 15.85
CA GLY A 39 4.36 -14.97 17.25
C GLY A 39 5.85 -15.17 17.49
N THR A 40 6.21 -16.33 18.00
CA THR A 40 7.59 -16.71 18.31
C THR A 40 8.28 -17.51 17.19
N ASP A 41 7.70 -17.60 16.02
CA ASP A 41 8.30 -18.33 14.90
C ASP A 41 9.58 -17.63 14.41
N ARG A 42 10.72 -18.20 14.75
CA ARG A 42 12.04 -17.64 14.48
C ARG A 42 12.36 -17.52 12.99
N ARG A 43 11.68 -18.27 12.13
CA ARG A 43 11.88 -18.21 10.69
C ARG A 43 11.55 -16.82 10.14
N PHE A 44 10.65 -16.10 10.77
CA PHE A 44 10.23 -14.75 10.38
C PHE A 44 11.08 -13.63 11.02
N ALA A 45 12.06 -13.95 11.86
CA ALA A 45 12.91 -12.93 12.47
C ALA A 45 13.59 -12.01 11.45
N PRO A 46 14.15 -12.50 10.31
CA PRO A 46 14.72 -11.61 9.31
C PRO A 46 13.70 -10.64 8.71
N VAL A 47 12.45 -11.05 8.57
CA VAL A 47 11.37 -10.21 8.05
C VAL A 47 10.98 -9.14 9.06
N LEU A 48 10.82 -9.53 10.33
CA LEU A 48 10.46 -8.61 11.41
C LEU A 48 11.52 -7.53 11.66
N ASN A 49 12.78 -7.86 11.45
CA ASN A 49 13.91 -7.00 11.79
C ASN A 49 14.47 -6.20 10.60
N ASN A 50 13.95 -6.40 9.40
CA ASN A 50 14.41 -5.71 8.20
C ASN A 50 13.21 -5.23 7.38
N GLY A 51 13.01 -3.91 7.35
CA GLY A 51 11.90 -3.29 6.63
C GLY A 51 11.93 -3.53 5.12
N ASP A 52 13.12 -3.64 4.52
CA ASP A 52 13.22 -3.91 3.08
C ASP A 52 12.76 -5.32 2.74
N ILE A 53 13.11 -6.29 3.59
CA ILE A 53 12.62 -7.67 3.43
C ILE A 53 11.11 -7.71 3.65
N PHE A 54 10.61 -7.04 4.68
CA PHE A 54 9.18 -6.97 4.96
C PHE A 54 8.40 -6.40 3.77
N ARG A 55 8.87 -5.31 3.17
CA ARG A 55 8.22 -4.68 2.01
C ARG A 55 8.30 -5.49 0.72
N SER A 56 9.15 -6.52 0.67
CA SER A 56 9.27 -7.41 -0.50
C SER A 56 8.18 -8.46 -0.60
N VAL A 57 7.22 -8.47 0.32
CA VAL A 57 6.11 -9.43 0.35
C VAL A 57 5.37 -9.49 -0.99
N LYS A 58 5.00 -10.70 -1.41
CA LYS A 58 4.27 -10.93 -2.67
C LYS A 58 3.13 -11.91 -2.45
N VAL A 59 2.10 -11.78 -3.28
CA VAL A 59 1.01 -12.75 -3.35
C VAL A 59 1.50 -13.95 -4.17
N GLU A 60 1.26 -15.16 -3.67
CA GLU A 60 1.52 -16.39 -4.44
C GLU A 60 0.66 -16.45 -5.69
N VAL A 61 1.20 -17.03 -6.75
CA VAL A 61 0.45 -17.29 -7.99
C VAL A 61 -0.84 -18.03 -7.65
N GLY A 62 -1.96 -17.52 -8.13
CA GLY A 62 -3.28 -18.07 -7.82
C GLY A 62 -3.94 -17.52 -6.55
N GLY A 63 -3.26 -16.68 -5.78
CA GLY A 63 -3.84 -16.06 -4.58
C GLY A 63 -3.97 -16.99 -3.39
N TYR A 64 -3.13 -18.02 -3.29
CA TYR A 64 -3.19 -19.02 -2.21
C TYR A 64 -2.58 -18.57 -0.90
N GLY A 65 -1.74 -17.56 -0.93
CA GLY A 65 -1.07 -17.03 0.26
C GLY A 65 -0.22 -15.83 -0.07
N ILE A 66 0.53 -15.37 0.92
CA ILE A 66 1.55 -14.33 0.76
C ILE A 66 2.90 -14.90 1.18
N CYS A 67 3.97 -14.46 0.53
CA CYS A 67 5.31 -14.98 0.79
C CYS A 67 6.35 -13.88 0.83
N TRP A 68 7.36 -14.11 1.69
CA TRP A 68 8.62 -13.42 1.70
C TRP A 68 9.68 -14.41 1.20
N GLY A 69 10.07 -14.27 -0.07
CA GLY A 69 10.89 -15.27 -0.73
C GLY A 69 10.12 -16.56 -1.01
N GLU A 70 10.85 -17.68 -1.18
CA GLU A 70 10.23 -18.94 -1.59
C GLU A 70 9.65 -19.77 -0.44
N ASN A 71 10.18 -19.59 0.78
CA ASN A 71 9.92 -20.51 1.89
C ASN A 71 9.13 -19.94 3.06
N LEU A 72 9.00 -18.63 3.15
CA LEU A 72 8.29 -17.97 4.25
C LEU A 72 6.94 -17.49 3.76
N CYS A 73 5.93 -18.36 3.89
CA CYS A 73 4.59 -18.11 3.37
C CYS A 73 3.54 -18.25 4.47
N ILE A 74 2.44 -17.50 4.30
CA ILE A 74 1.26 -17.61 5.17
C ILE A 74 0.06 -17.91 4.26
N SER A 75 -0.74 -18.93 4.62
CA SER A 75 -1.86 -19.38 3.79
C SER A 75 -3.03 -18.40 3.80
N ARG A 76 -3.79 -18.38 2.70
CA ARG A 76 -5.01 -17.57 2.58
C ARG A 76 -6.06 -17.93 3.63
N GLU A 77 -6.17 -19.20 3.99
CA GLU A 77 -7.14 -19.67 4.98
C GLU A 77 -6.88 -19.02 6.34
N LYS A 78 -5.62 -19.05 6.78
CA LYS A 78 -5.22 -18.39 8.03
C LYS A 78 -5.46 -16.89 7.95
N LEU A 79 -5.04 -16.24 6.87
CA LEU A 79 -5.18 -14.79 6.69
C LEU A 79 -6.64 -14.35 6.65
N TYR A 80 -7.49 -15.09 5.93
CA TYR A 80 -8.91 -14.76 5.86
C TYR A 80 -9.59 -14.87 7.23
N THR A 81 -9.18 -15.82 8.04
CA THR A 81 -9.79 -16.09 9.35
C THR A 81 -9.34 -15.10 10.43
N VAL A 82 -8.03 -14.79 10.50
CA VAL A 82 -7.47 -14.02 11.63
C VAL A 82 -7.38 -12.53 11.38
N GLY A 83 -7.55 -12.08 10.16
CA GLY A 83 -7.42 -10.67 9.80
C GLY A 83 -8.52 -9.81 10.39
N LYS A 84 -8.17 -8.58 10.77
CA LYS A 84 -9.13 -7.58 11.24
C LYS A 84 -9.72 -6.85 10.03
N LYS A 85 -11.01 -7.07 9.77
CA LYS A 85 -11.71 -6.42 8.66
C LYS A 85 -11.75 -4.90 8.87
N ILE A 86 -11.34 -4.15 7.87
CA ILE A 86 -11.47 -2.68 7.89
C ILE A 86 -12.79 -2.28 7.22
N PRO A 87 -13.40 -1.13 7.60
CA PRO A 87 -14.69 -0.71 7.07
C PRO A 87 -14.59 -0.06 5.69
N LEU A 88 -13.72 -0.56 4.83
CA LEU A 88 -13.52 -0.10 3.46
C LEU A 88 -13.33 -1.29 2.54
N THR A 89 -13.92 -1.25 1.34
CA THR A 89 -13.65 -2.22 0.29
C THR A 89 -12.39 -1.82 -0.47
N TRP A 90 -11.82 -2.76 -1.22
CA TRP A 90 -10.70 -2.44 -2.09
C TRP A 90 -11.08 -1.36 -3.12
N SER A 91 -12.27 -1.43 -3.68
CA SER A 91 -12.77 -0.43 -4.62
C SER A 91 -12.83 0.97 -4.01
N GLU A 92 -13.26 1.07 -2.76
CA GLU A 92 -13.27 2.35 -2.03
C GLU A 92 -11.85 2.88 -1.79
N ILE A 93 -10.90 2.00 -1.46
CA ILE A 93 -9.48 2.38 -1.29
C ILE A 93 -8.90 2.90 -2.61
N GLN A 94 -9.20 2.24 -3.73
CA GLN A 94 -8.77 2.72 -5.05
C GLN A 94 -9.34 4.11 -5.37
N SER A 95 -10.61 4.32 -5.08
CA SER A 95 -11.25 5.63 -5.26
C SER A 95 -10.62 6.69 -4.36
N PHE A 96 -10.36 6.34 -3.11
CA PHE A 96 -9.68 7.24 -2.17
C PHE A 96 -8.30 7.65 -2.71
N PHE A 97 -7.49 6.69 -3.14
CA PHE A 97 -6.16 6.95 -3.69
C PHE A 97 -6.24 7.86 -4.92
N SER A 98 -7.12 7.54 -5.86
CA SER A 98 -7.30 8.30 -7.09
C SER A 98 -7.71 9.76 -6.83
N ASN A 99 -8.60 9.96 -5.84
CA ASN A 99 -9.12 11.29 -5.52
C ASN A 99 -8.23 12.09 -4.56
N SER A 100 -7.27 11.44 -3.92
CA SER A 100 -6.41 12.05 -2.89
C SER A 100 -5.03 12.44 -3.40
N THR A 101 -4.68 12.08 -4.64
CA THR A 101 -3.35 12.32 -5.19
C THR A 101 -3.42 13.15 -6.46
N LEU A 102 -2.36 13.92 -6.71
CA LEU A 102 -2.17 14.70 -7.93
C LEU A 102 -0.81 14.36 -8.53
N ASP A 103 -0.72 14.30 -9.86
CA ASP A 103 0.56 14.26 -10.54
C ASP A 103 1.17 15.68 -10.66
N SER A 104 2.36 15.78 -11.22
CA SER A 104 3.04 17.08 -11.35
C SER A 104 2.26 18.07 -12.20
N ALA A 105 1.62 17.62 -13.28
CA ALA A 105 0.81 18.48 -14.14
C ALA A 105 -0.44 19.00 -13.41
N GLN A 106 -1.11 18.14 -12.68
CA GLN A 106 -2.28 18.50 -11.87
C GLN A 106 -1.90 19.45 -10.73
N ALA A 107 -0.77 19.19 -10.07
CA ALA A 107 -0.26 20.06 -9.01
C ALA A 107 0.10 21.44 -9.55
N ALA A 108 0.74 21.50 -10.72
CA ALA A 108 1.08 22.76 -11.39
C ALA A 108 -0.17 23.56 -11.75
N ALA A 109 -1.21 22.91 -12.27
CA ALA A 109 -2.49 23.56 -12.57
C ALA A 109 -3.14 24.12 -11.31
N GLU A 110 -3.16 23.35 -10.22
CA GLU A 110 -3.76 23.77 -8.94
C GLU A 110 -3.03 24.98 -8.33
N LEU A 111 -1.71 25.00 -8.40
CA LEU A 111 -0.89 26.11 -7.89
C LEU A 111 -0.69 27.24 -8.90
N GLU A 112 -1.26 27.10 -10.09
CA GLU A 112 -1.15 28.09 -11.18
C GLU A 112 0.32 28.43 -11.51
N CYS A 113 1.15 27.38 -11.61
CA CYS A 113 2.58 27.51 -11.90
C CYS A 113 3.02 26.51 -12.97
N SER A 114 4.29 26.55 -13.34
CA SER A 114 4.89 25.60 -14.29
C SER A 114 5.27 24.29 -13.58
N LYS A 115 5.43 23.22 -14.36
CA LYS A 115 5.99 21.95 -13.85
C LYS A 115 7.40 22.15 -13.29
N GLN A 116 8.18 23.06 -13.88
CA GLN A 116 9.52 23.40 -13.39
C GLN A 116 9.47 23.99 -11.98
N ASN A 117 8.48 24.83 -11.69
CA ASN A 117 8.26 25.34 -10.35
C ASN A 117 7.90 24.22 -9.35
N ILE A 118 7.14 23.22 -9.77
CA ILE A 118 6.87 22.04 -8.94
C ILE A 118 8.19 21.34 -8.60
N ASP A 119 9.05 21.11 -9.59
CA ASP A 119 10.38 20.49 -9.36
C ASP A 119 11.22 21.30 -8.37
N ASP A 120 11.23 22.61 -8.51
CA ASP A 120 11.96 23.52 -7.61
C ASP A 120 11.40 23.46 -6.18
N LEU A 121 10.08 23.39 -6.02
CA LEU A 121 9.45 23.26 -4.71
C LEU A 121 9.83 21.95 -4.04
N VAL A 122 9.88 20.87 -4.80
CA VAL A 122 10.32 19.55 -4.27
C VAL A 122 11.79 19.60 -3.86
N LYS A 123 12.66 20.17 -4.69
CA LYS A 123 14.09 20.31 -4.40
C LYS A 123 14.36 21.15 -3.16
N ARG A 124 13.55 22.17 -2.91
CA ARG A 124 13.67 23.05 -1.74
C ARG A 124 13.02 22.49 -0.49
N GLY A 125 12.42 21.30 -0.56
CA GLY A 125 11.69 20.71 0.56
C GLY A 125 10.41 21.43 0.93
N LYS A 126 9.83 22.21 0.00
CA LYS A 126 8.58 22.95 0.21
C LYS A 126 7.35 22.16 -0.19
N LEU A 127 7.51 21.14 -1.01
CA LEU A 127 6.46 20.25 -1.45
C LEU A 127 7.03 18.81 -1.43
N HIS A 128 6.27 17.87 -0.91
CA HIS A 128 6.73 16.50 -0.72
C HIS A 128 5.95 15.54 -1.62
N SER A 129 6.67 14.74 -2.41
CA SER A 129 6.05 13.69 -3.19
C SER A 129 5.73 12.47 -2.31
N VAL A 130 4.57 11.87 -2.54
CA VAL A 130 4.17 10.63 -1.90
C VAL A 130 4.88 9.46 -2.57
N LYS A 131 5.03 9.54 -3.88
CA LYS A 131 5.68 8.56 -4.71
C LYS A 131 6.31 9.23 -5.91
N GLU A 132 7.53 8.83 -6.27
CA GLU A 132 8.17 9.35 -7.47
C GLU A 132 8.93 8.26 -8.21
N GLY A 133 9.03 8.42 -9.53
CA GLY A 133 9.82 7.62 -10.43
C GLY A 133 10.66 8.51 -11.32
N GLN A 134 11.26 7.96 -12.39
CA GLN A 134 12.13 8.71 -13.29
C GLN A 134 11.43 9.87 -14.00
N ARG A 135 10.14 9.71 -14.29
CA ARG A 135 9.38 10.66 -15.10
C ARG A 135 8.07 11.10 -14.45
N TYR A 136 7.84 10.74 -13.19
CA TYR A 136 6.59 11.10 -12.52
C TYR A 136 6.80 11.35 -11.03
N ARG A 137 5.92 12.17 -10.47
CA ARG A 137 5.74 12.37 -9.03
C ARG A 137 4.27 12.41 -8.72
N LEU A 138 3.90 11.87 -7.56
CA LEU A 138 2.55 11.97 -7.02
C LEU A 138 2.61 12.75 -5.71
N PHE A 139 1.64 13.62 -5.53
CA PHE A 139 1.53 14.48 -4.34
C PHE A 139 0.19 14.23 -3.67
N MET A 140 0.13 14.43 -2.37
CA MET A 140 -1.15 14.45 -1.67
C MET A 140 -1.87 15.74 -2.05
N LYS A 141 -3.11 15.61 -2.53
CA LYS A 141 -3.95 16.74 -2.92
C LYS A 141 -4.09 17.75 -1.78
N SER A 142 -4.23 17.25 -0.55
CA SER A 142 -4.33 18.09 0.65
C SER A 142 -3.13 18.99 0.87
N GLU A 143 -1.90 18.49 0.64
CA GLU A 143 -0.68 19.31 0.78
C GLU A 143 -0.61 20.40 -0.29
N VAL A 144 -0.98 20.07 -1.53
CA VAL A 144 -1.00 21.03 -2.64
C VAL A 144 -2.02 22.13 -2.37
N GLU A 145 -3.22 21.77 -1.96
CA GLU A 145 -4.28 22.72 -1.63
C GLU A 145 -3.89 23.64 -0.46
N GLU A 146 -3.28 23.06 0.59
CA GLU A 146 -2.80 23.84 1.73
C GLU A 146 -1.77 24.88 1.31
N ARG A 147 -0.86 24.52 0.40
CA ARG A 147 0.15 25.44 -0.11
C ARG A 147 -0.47 26.58 -0.91
N ARG A 148 -1.55 26.33 -1.63
CA ARG A 148 -2.25 27.35 -2.41
C ARG A 148 -2.72 28.54 -1.55
N TRP A 149 -3.02 28.26 -0.28
CA TRP A 149 -3.58 29.27 0.62
C TRP A 149 -2.52 29.94 1.53
N LYS A 150 -1.26 29.65 1.30
CA LYS A 150 -0.16 30.30 2.01
C LYS A 150 0.37 31.53 1.29
#